data_94f1eaf064ebb5cb6efd4744409df083
#
_entry.id   94f1eaf064ebb5cb6efd4744409df083
#
_cell.length_a   1.000
_cell.length_b   1.000
_cell.length_c   1.000
_cell.angle_alpha   90.00
_cell.angle_beta   90.00
_cell.angle_gamma   90.00
#
_symmetry.space_group_name_H-M   'P 1'
#
loop_
_entity.id
_entity.type
_entity.pdbx_description
1 polymer ?
#
loop_
_entity_poly.entity_id
_entity_poly.type
_entity_poly.pdbx_seq_one_letter_code
_entity_poly.pdbx_strand_id
1 'polypeptide(L)'
;MEIRVDVFGISCHGSAPERGDNAIYKMAEILQDIQKLSHNLKDDPFLGKGTVTTSQIFSGTPSRCAVADHCWISLDRRLTWGETWQSAIKEIEELPSVKKYGAKVSMYTYERPSWTSEVYTQDCYFPTWVIPEDAPQTRAMLKGHKMLFGDKRMSPASQKKFRDTRPLLDKWTFSTNGVAIMGRHQIPCIGYGPGSEAQAHAPNEITWKEDLVHAAALYCVLPALYKEALKA
;
A
#
# COMPACT_ATOMS: atom_id res chain seq x y z
N MET A 1 2.87 -3.24 1.89
CA MET A 1 4.26 -3.58 2.25
C MET A 1 4.99 -4.12 1.03
N GLU A 2 6.30 -4.10 1.05
CA GLU A 2 7.11 -4.65 -0.01
C GLU A 2 7.85 -5.89 0.49
N ILE A 3 7.74 -7.00 -0.27
CA ILE A 3 8.33 -8.30 0.10
C ILE A 3 9.31 -8.71 -0.97
N ARG A 4 10.43 -9.27 -0.54
CA ARG A 4 11.44 -9.88 -1.38
C ARG A 4 11.40 -11.40 -1.21
N VAL A 5 11.47 -12.13 -2.33
CA VAL A 5 11.60 -13.58 -2.34
C VAL A 5 12.84 -13.94 -3.12
N ASP A 6 13.80 -14.58 -2.48
CA ASP A 6 15.05 -15.03 -3.06
C ASP A 6 15.06 -16.56 -3.18
N VAL A 7 15.48 -17.07 -4.32
CA VAL A 7 15.73 -18.48 -4.53
C VAL A 7 17.14 -18.70 -5.11
N PHE A 8 17.81 -19.71 -4.61
CA PHE A 8 19.18 -20.02 -4.97
C PHE A 8 19.26 -21.34 -5.75
N GLY A 9 20.25 -21.41 -6.60
CA GLY A 9 20.59 -22.55 -7.43
C GLY A 9 22.09 -22.84 -7.40
N ILE A 10 22.55 -23.54 -8.42
CA ILE A 10 23.97 -23.87 -8.63
C ILE A 10 24.31 -23.55 -10.07
N SER A 11 25.29 -22.66 -10.27
CA SER A 11 25.72 -22.28 -11.62
C SER A 11 26.58 -23.39 -12.25
N CYS A 12 26.42 -23.55 -13.54
CA CYS A 12 27.27 -24.36 -14.40
C CYS A 12 27.24 -23.84 -15.84
N HIS A 13 28.04 -24.41 -16.72
CA HIS A 13 28.03 -24.05 -18.13
C HIS A 13 26.69 -24.42 -18.79
N GLY A 14 26.07 -23.51 -19.54
CA GLY A 14 24.76 -23.69 -20.14
C GLY A 14 24.63 -24.85 -21.14
N SER A 15 25.74 -25.41 -21.63
CA SER A 15 25.73 -26.60 -22.48
C SER A 15 25.64 -27.94 -21.69
N ALA A 16 25.76 -27.86 -20.36
CA ALA A 16 25.65 -29.05 -19.46
C ALA A 16 24.76 -28.69 -18.25
N PRO A 17 23.50 -28.29 -18.49
CA PRO A 17 22.62 -27.77 -17.44
C PRO A 17 22.28 -28.79 -16.34
N GLU A 18 22.45 -30.07 -16.62
CA GLU A 18 22.27 -31.17 -15.66
C GLU A 18 23.28 -31.15 -14.49
N ARG A 19 24.36 -30.39 -14.62
CA ARG A 19 25.37 -30.18 -13.58
C ARG A 19 25.07 -29.04 -12.63
N GLY A 20 24.03 -28.25 -12.93
CA GLY A 20 23.61 -27.10 -12.16
C GLY A 20 22.21 -27.26 -11.61
N ASP A 21 21.72 -26.17 -11.01
CA ASP A 21 20.37 -26.07 -10.50
C ASP A 21 19.85 -24.65 -10.76
N ASN A 22 18.89 -24.53 -11.68
CA ASN A 22 18.50 -23.26 -12.25
C ASN A 22 17.51 -22.49 -11.35
N ALA A 23 17.99 -21.39 -10.74
CA ALA A 23 17.17 -20.53 -9.89
C ALA A 23 16.00 -19.85 -10.64
N ILE A 24 16.13 -19.60 -11.93
CA ILE A 24 15.05 -19.03 -12.75
C ILE A 24 13.89 -20.01 -12.88
N TYR A 25 14.17 -21.28 -13.10
CA TYR A 25 13.11 -22.31 -13.21
C TYR A 25 12.37 -22.51 -11.88
N LYS A 26 13.11 -22.49 -10.75
CA LYS A 26 12.50 -22.50 -9.43
C LYS A 26 11.60 -21.29 -9.20
N MET A 27 12.07 -20.10 -9.56
CA MET A 27 11.29 -18.85 -9.43
C MET A 27 10.03 -18.89 -10.31
N ALA A 28 10.06 -19.53 -11.47
CA ALA A 28 8.88 -19.66 -12.33
C ALA A 28 7.74 -20.42 -11.63
N GLU A 29 8.04 -21.49 -10.86
CA GLU A 29 7.04 -22.18 -10.05
C GLU A 29 6.54 -21.32 -8.89
N ILE A 30 7.43 -20.54 -8.23
CA ILE A 30 7.07 -19.62 -7.15
C ILE A 30 6.12 -18.53 -7.68
N LEU A 31 6.38 -17.97 -8.85
CA LEU A 31 5.50 -16.99 -9.48
C LEU A 31 4.10 -17.51 -9.76
N GLN A 32 3.97 -18.78 -10.18
CA GLN A 32 2.67 -19.42 -10.38
C GLN A 32 1.89 -19.56 -9.07
N ASP A 33 2.55 -19.94 -7.99
CA ASP A 33 1.89 -20.05 -6.70
C ASP A 33 1.50 -18.67 -6.15
N ILE A 34 2.32 -17.63 -6.33
CA ILE A 34 1.96 -16.24 -5.98
C ILE A 34 0.75 -15.76 -6.80
N GLN A 35 0.70 -16.10 -8.09
CA GLN A 35 -0.45 -15.78 -8.94
C GLN A 35 -1.73 -16.45 -8.42
N LYS A 36 -1.67 -17.71 -8.01
CA LYS A 36 -2.82 -18.41 -7.39
C LYS A 36 -3.21 -17.77 -6.05
N LEU A 37 -2.22 -17.40 -5.22
CA LEU A 37 -2.45 -16.72 -3.95
C LEU A 37 -3.23 -15.41 -4.14
N SER A 38 -2.96 -14.64 -5.20
CA SER A 38 -3.65 -13.36 -5.47
C SER A 38 -5.18 -13.50 -5.55
N HIS A 39 -5.67 -14.69 -5.89
CA HIS A 39 -7.10 -14.98 -5.96
C HIS A 39 -7.71 -15.35 -4.59
N ASN A 40 -6.89 -15.71 -3.60
CA ASN A 40 -7.33 -16.29 -2.32
C ASN A 40 -6.96 -15.44 -1.08
N LEU A 41 -6.59 -14.18 -1.29
CA LEU A 41 -6.26 -13.26 -0.21
C LEU A 41 -7.50 -12.89 0.61
N LYS A 42 -7.25 -12.50 1.88
CA LYS A 42 -8.28 -12.06 2.81
C LYS A 42 -9.08 -10.90 2.22
N ASP A 43 -10.39 -10.91 2.45
CA ASP A 43 -11.32 -9.84 2.06
C ASP A 43 -11.95 -9.23 3.32
N ASP A 44 -12.07 -7.92 3.34
CA ASP A 44 -12.70 -7.15 4.41
C ASP A 44 -13.90 -6.39 3.84
N PRO A 45 -15.06 -6.36 4.54
CA PRO A 45 -16.26 -5.74 4.02
C PRO A 45 -16.13 -4.25 3.67
N PHE A 46 -15.25 -3.52 4.37
CA PHE A 46 -15.02 -2.09 4.14
C PHE A 46 -13.79 -1.83 3.27
N LEU A 47 -12.64 -2.38 3.64
CA LEU A 47 -11.40 -2.14 2.90
C LEU A 47 -11.31 -2.94 1.60
N GLY A 48 -12.05 -4.03 1.51
CA GLY A 48 -12.00 -4.94 0.38
C GLY A 48 -10.86 -5.94 0.49
N LYS A 49 -10.62 -6.65 -0.60
CA LYS A 49 -9.64 -7.72 -0.70
C LYS A 49 -8.21 -7.17 -0.73
N GLY A 50 -7.31 -7.79 0.01
CA GLY A 50 -5.88 -7.58 -0.13
C GLY A 50 -5.38 -7.93 -1.54
N THR A 51 -4.23 -7.40 -1.93
CA THR A 51 -3.63 -7.71 -3.23
C THR A 51 -2.16 -8.09 -3.09
N VAL A 52 -1.68 -8.92 -4.00
CA VAL A 52 -0.26 -9.21 -4.19
C VAL A 52 0.09 -9.14 -5.67
N THR A 53 1.12 -8.39 -5.99
CA THR A 53 1.60 -8.22 -7.37
C THR A 53 3.11 -8.40 -7.39
N THR A 54 3.60 -9.27 -8.27
CA THR A 54 5.03 -9.29 -8.59
C THR A 54 5.34 -8.08 -9.47
N SER A 55 6.06 -7.12 -8.91
CA SER A 55 6.40 -5.86 -9.58
C SER A 55 7.72 -5.90 -10.32
N GLN A 56 8.64 -6.74 -9.88
CA GLN A 56 9.99 -6.85 -10.46
C GLN A 56 10.51 -8.29 -10.35
N ILE A 57 11.35 -8.68 -11.32
CA ILE A 57 12.11 -9.94 -11.29
C ILE A 57 13.54 -9.68 -11.72
N PHE A 58 14.47 -10.28 -10.99
CA PHE A 58 15.90 -10.17 -11.25
C PHE A 58 16.56 -11.54 -11.20
N SER A 59 17.63 -11.70 -11.94
CA SER A 59 18.46 -12.91 -11.87
C SER A 59 19.94 -12.54 -11.80
N GLY A 60 20.65 -13.21 -10.92
CA GLY A 60 22.11 -13.23 -10.89
C GLY A 60 22.61 -14.42 -11.73
N THR A 61 23.58 -14.15 -12.58
CA THR A 61 24.25 -15.21 -13.35
C THR A 61 25.66 -14.70 -13.73
N PRO A 62 26.68 -15.59 -13.65
CA PRO A 62 28.04 -15.21 -14.05
C PRO A 62 28.16 -14.79 -15.51
N SER A 63 27.34 -15.35 -16.37
CA SER A 63 27.28 -14.99 -17.79
C SER A 63 25.95 -15.43 -18.43
N ARG A 64 25.65 -14.93 -19.65
CA ARG A 64 24.48 -15.37 -20.44
C ARG A 64 24.54 -16.84 -20.90
N CYS A 65 25.72 -17.47 -20.80
CA CYS A 65 25.96 -18.87 -21.16
C CYS A 65 26.04 -19.79 -19.92
N ALA A 66 25.64 -19.31 -18.74
CA ALA A 66 25.65 -20.07 -17.49
C ALA A 66 24.23 -20.28 -16.95
N VAL A 67 24.05 -21.36 -16.19
CA VAL A 67 22.83 -21.60 -15.41
C VAL A 67 22.78 -20.56 -14.28
N ALA A 68 21.64 -19.93 -14.08
CA ALA A 68 21.44 -18.92 -13.05
C ALA A 68 21.44 -19.55 -11.66
N ASP A 69 22.28 -19.03 -10.76
CA ASP A 69 22.43 -19.51 -9.38
C ASP A 69 21.65 -18.66 -8.36
N HIS A 70 21.08 -17.54 -8.78
CA HIS A 70 20.23 -16.71 -7.94
C HIS A 70 19.13 -16.05 -8.78
N CYS A 71 17.91 -16.04 -8.24
CA CYS A 71 16.80 -15.29 -8.78
C CYS A 71 15.98 -14.69 -7.63
N TRP A 72 15.53 -13.45 -7.78
CA TRP A 72 14.66 -12.82 -6.77
C TRP A 72 13.58 -11.97 -7.40
N ILE A 73 12.53 -11.78 -6.66
CA ILE A 73 11.38 -10.97 -7.06
C ILE A 73 11.02 -9.96 -5.97
N SER A 74 10.40 -8.88 -6.41
CA SER A 74 9.77 -7.89 -5.54
C SER A 74 8.25 -8.02 -5.64
N LEU A 75 7.59 -8.08 -4.49
CA LEU A 75 6.14 -8.14 -4.37
C LEU A 75 5.63 -6.84 -3.75
N ASP A 76 4.65 -6.19 -4.38
CA ASP A 76 3.79 -5.19 -3.75
C ASP A 76 2.60 -5.92 -3.11
N ARG A 77 2.54 -5.96 -1.78
CA ARG A 77 1.49 -6.61 -0.99
C ARG A 77 0.65 -5.56 -0.29
N ARG A 78 -0.59 -5.35 -0.75
CA ARG A 78 -1.58 -4.49 -0.11
C ARG A 78 -2.35 -5.29 0.92
N LEU A 79 -2.24 -4.87 2.18
CA LEU A 79 -2.87 -5.53 3.31
C LEU A 79 -4.30 -5.03 3.48
N THR A 80 -5.20 -5.92 3.90
CA THR A 80 -6.55 -5.56 4.35
C THR A 80 -6.65 -5.58 5.87
N TRP A 81 -7.84 -5.29 6.42
CA TRP A 81 -8.02 -5.18 7.87
C TRP A 81 -7.68 -6.49 8.60
N GLY A 82 -6.88 -6.36 9.65
CA GLY A 82 -6.44 -7.48 10.50
C GLY A 82 -5.30 -8.31 9.93
N GLU A 83 -4.70 -7.90 8.79
CA GLU A 83 -3.43 -8.46 8.32
C GLU A 83 -2.25 -7.67 8.90
N THR A 84 -1.15 -8.37 9.15
CA THR A 84 0.11 -7.81 9.62
C THR A 84 1.25 -8.20 8.68
N TRP A 85 2.42 -7.57 8.83
CA TRP A 85 3.58 -7.98 8.05
C TRP A 85 3.97 -9.44 8.31
N GLN A 86 3.83 -9.90 9.58
CA GLN A 86 4.12 -11.29 9.94
C GLN A 86 3.19 -12.27 9.22
N SER A 87 1.87 -11.96 9.21
CA SER A 87 0.90 -12.80 8.52
C SER A 87 1.17 -12.85 7.02
N ALA A 88 1.52 -11.72 6.41
CA ALA A 88 1.80 -11.63 4.98
C ALA A 88 3.11 -12.32 4.57
N ILE A 89 4.17 -12.22 5.37
CA ILE A 89 5.41 -12.98 5.15
C ILE A 89 5.14 -14.47 5.25
N LYS A 90 4.49 -14.89 6.34
CA LYS A 90 4.16 -16.30 6.57
C LYS A 90 3.29 -16.88 5.44
N GLU A 91 2.34 -16.12 4.92
CA GLU A 91 1.51 -16.53 3.80
C GLU A 91 2.34 -16.91 2.56
N ILE A 92 3.40 -16.15 2.26
CA ILE A 92 4.33 -16.44 1.16
C ILE A 92 5.25 -17.62 1.51
N GLU A 93 5.77 -17.67 2.74
CA GLU A 93 6.62 -18.79 3.22
C GLU A 93 5.91 -20.14 3.16
N GLU A 94 4.58 -20.14 3.37
CA GLU A 94 3.76 -21.37 3.33
C GLU A 94 3.45 -21.88 1.91
N LEU A 95 3.77 -21.12 0.87
CA LEU A 95 3.54 -21.56 -0.51
C LEU A 95 4.32 -22.85 -0.82
N PRO A 96 3.71 -23.82 -1.52
CA PRO A 96 4.33 -25.12 -1.79
C PRO A 96 5.69 -25.00 -2.47
N SER A 97 5.82 -24.13 -3.47
CA SER A 97 7.07 -23.90 -4.21
C SER A 97 8.13 -23.20 -3.37
N VAL A 98 7.74 -22.26 -2.49
CA VAL A 98 8.65 -21.57 -1.57
C VAL A 98 9.28 -22.60 -0.61
N LYS A 99 8.46 -23.46 0.00
CA LYS A 99 8.93 -24.57 0.86
C LYS A 99 9.77 -25.58 0.09
N LYS A 100 9.32 -25.99 -1.09
CA LYS A 100 10.01 -26.96 -1.95
C LYS A 100 11.45 -26.55 -2.25
N TYR A 101 11.67 -25.28 -2.52
CA TYR A 101 12.98 -24.75 -2.92
C TYR A 101 13.76 -24.09 -1.79
N GLY A 102 13.19 -24.00 -0.59
CA GLY A 102 13.81 -23.30 0.53
C GLY A 102 14.07 -21.84 0.23
N ALA A 103 13.15 -21.19 -0.50
CA ALA A 103 13.28 -19.78 -0.86
C ALA A 103 13.20 -18.89 0.38
N LYS A 104 14.02 -17.83 0.42
CA LYS A 104 14.04 -16.89 1.52
C LYS A 104 13.03 -15.77 1.27
N VAL A 105 12.12 -15.56 2.21
CA VAL A 105 11.16 -14.46 2.18
C VAL A 105 11.57 -13.40 3.18
N SER A 106 11.59 -12.14 2.78
CA SER A 106 11.96 -11.02 3.65
C SER A 106 11.18 -9.76 3.28
N MET A 107 11.00 -8.87 4.24
CA MET A 107 10.49 -7.53 3.98
C MET A 107 11.62 -6.64 3.45
N TYR A 108 11.31 -5.77 2.49
CA TYR A 108 12.26 -4.76 2.06
C TYR A 108 12.48 -3.71 3.15
N THR A 109 13.70 -3.20 3.17
CA THR A 109 14.07 -2.03 3.96
C THR A 109 14.42 -0.89 3.01
N TYR A 110 13.86 0.28 3.26
CA TYR A 110 14.19 1.49 2.52
C TYR A 110 15.48 2.10 3.10
N GLU A 111 16.51 2.21 2.26
CA GLU A 111 17.84 2.68 2.64
C GLU A 111 18.40 3.73 1.66
N ARG A 112 17.53 4.36 0.87
CA ARG A 112 17.99 5.38 -0.07
C ARG A 112 18.35 6.67 0.66
N PRO A 113 19.52 7.27 0.35
CA PRO A 113 19.88 8.54 0.94
C PRO A 113 18.93 9.65 0.51
N SER A 114 18.69 10.57 1.44
CA SER A 114 18.03 11.85 1.16
C SER A 114 18.94 12.74 0.30
N TRP A 115 18.44 13.91 -0.09
CA TRP A 115 19.24 14.91 -0.80
C TRP A 115 20.45 15.44 0.02
N THR A 116 20.40 15.29 1.36
CA THR A 116 21.51 15.60 2.27
C THR A 116 22.49 14.44 2.45
N SER A 117 22.33 13.34 1.72
CA SER A 117 23.06 12.08 1.85
C SER A 117 22.80 11.30 3.15
N GLU A 118 21.86 11.74 3.98
CA GLU A 118 21.44 11.02 5.17
C GLU A 118 20.57 9.83 4.80
N VAL A 119 20.84 8.69 5.43
CA VAL A 119 20.09 7.45 5.24
C VAL A 119 19.25 7.18 6.49
N TYR A 120 17.93 7.19 6.34
CA TYR A 120 16.98 6.74 7.36
C TYR A 120 16.44 5.39 6.97
N THR A 121 16.95 4.35 7.61
CA THR A 121 16.50 2.99 7.38
C THR A 121 15.07 2.81 7.88
N GLN A 122 14.18 2.35 7.02
CA GLN A 122 12.78 2.09 7.35
C GLN A 122 12.32 0.77 6.73
N ASP A 123 11.59 -0.02 7.51
CA ASP A 123 10.88 -1.17 7.00
C ASP A 123 9.79 -0.75 6.00
N CYS A 124 9.75 -1.39 4.84
CA CYS A 124 8.71 -1.15 3.83
C CYS A 124 7.38 -1.80 4.25
N TYR A 125 6.95 -1.48 5.47
CA TYR A 125 5.70 -1.90 6.07
C TYR A 125 4.76 -0.72 6.29
N PHE A 126 3.58 -0.83 5.70
CA PHE A 126 2.53 0.20 5.75
C PHE A 126 1.28 -0.42 6.38
N PRO A 127 1.15 -0.38 7.73
CA PRO A 127 0.03 -1.00 8.43
C PRO A 127 -1.31 -0.41 7.99
N THR A 128 -2.27 -1.28 7.79
CA THR A 128 -3.65 -0.91 7.50
C THR A 128 -4.31 -0.36 8.76
N TRP A 129 -5.15 0.66 8.61
CA TRP A 129 -5.89 1.26 9.71
C TRP A 129 -7.28 1.69 9.28
N VAL A 130 -8.22 1.64 10.21
CA VAL A 130 -9.61 2.04 10.02
C VAL A 130 -10.01 2.92 11.20
N ILE A 131 -10.80 3.96 10.94
CA ILE A 131 -11.38 4.83 11.95
C ILE A 131 -12.88 4.56 12.00
N PRO A 132 -13.49 4.37 13.18
CA PRO A 132 -14.94 4.30 13.33
C PRO A 132 -15.63 5.57 12.79
N GLU A 133 -16.79 5.41 12.19
CA GLU A 133 -17.55 6.52 11.62
C GLU A 133 -17.95 7.55 12.68
N ASP A 134 -18.20 7.09 13.90
CA ASP A 134 -18.58 7.90 15.07
C ASP A 134 -17.37 8.47 15.83
N ALA A 135 -16.16 8.24 15.39
CA ALA A 135 -14.94 8.76 16.05
C ALA A 135 -14.95 10.30 16.12
N PRO A 136 -14.38 10.91 17.18
CA PRO A 136 -14.43 12.35 17.39
C PRO A 136 -13.92 13.17 16.20
N GLN A 137 -12.84 12.73 15.56
CA GLN A 137 -12.27 13.39 14.38
C GLN A 137 -13.21 13.33 13.18
N THR A 138 -13.93 12.22 12.99
CA THR A 138 -14.91 12.05 11.91
C THR A 138 -16.11 12.95 12.15
N ARG A 139 -16.67 12.93 13.37
CA ARG A 139 -17.79 13.80 13.77
C ARG A 139 -17.45 15.28 13.61
N ALA A 140 -16.23 15.69 14.01
CA ALA A 140 -15.78 17.08 13.86
C ALA A 140 -15.69 17.49 12.38
N MET A 141 -15.13 16.61 11.52
CA MET A 141 -15.03 16.86 10.08
C MET A 141 -16.41 17.01 9.44
N LEU A 142 -17.34 16.11 9.72
CA LEU A 142 -18.70 16.16 9.19
C LEU A 142 -19.44 17.43 9.68
N LYS A 143 -19.32 17.76 10.97
CA LYS A 143 -19.89 19.01 11.53
C LYS A 143 -19.33 20.24 10.86
N GLY A 144 -18.00 20.31 10.68
CA GLY A 144 -17.33 21.43 10.02
C GLY A 144 -17.75 21.59 8.56
N HIS A 145 -17.82 20.49 7.83
CA HIS A 145 -18.28 20.50 6.44
C HIS A 145 -19.73 21.00 6.35
N LYS A 146 -20.63 20.47 7.16
CA LYS A 146 -22.03 20.89 7.18
C LYS A 146 -22.20 22.36 7.57
N MET A 147 -21.41 22.83 8.54
CA MET A 147 -21.45 24.22 9.01
C MET A 147 -21.01 25.22 7.92
N LEU A 148 -19.95 24.90 7.17
CA LEU A 148 -19.39 25.79 6.16
C LEU A 148 -20.12 25.72 4.82
N PHE A 149 -20.58 24.53 4.44
CA PHE A 149 -21.01 24.25 3.08
C PHE A 149 -22.43 23.66 2.98
N GLY A 150 -23.07 23.40 4.12
CA GLY A 150 -24.37 22.74 4.17
C GLY A 150 -24.26 21.31 3.66
N ASP A 151 -25.30 20.88 2.93
CA ASP A 151 -25.38 19.55 2.35
C ASP A 151 -24.83 19.50 0.91
N LYS A 152 -24.25 20.61 0.44
CA LYS A 152 -23.69 20.70 -0.92
C LYS A 152 -22.33 20.07 -0.98
N ARG A 153 -22.08 19.36 -2.03
CA ARG A 153 -20.75 18.84 -2.35
C ARG A 153 -19.90 19.95 -2.97
N MET A 154 -18.65 20.04 -2.55
CA MET A 154 -17.84 21.25 -2.70
C MET A 154 -16.82 21.23 -3.84
N SER A 155 -16.71 20.16 -4.63
CA SER A 155 -15.73 20.15 -5.71
C SER A 155 -16.36 20.30 -7.09
N PRO A 156 -15.90 21.21 -7.95
CA PRO A 156 -16.27 21.25 -9.36
C PRO A 156 -16.00 19.96 -10.10
N ALA A 157 -14.94 19.23 -9.74
CA ALA A 157 -14.64 17.91 -10.29
C ALA A 157 -15.74 16.89 -9.96
N SER A 158 -16.47 17.08 -8.86
CA SER A 158 -17.56 16.21 -8.45
C SER A 158 -18.88 16.49 -9.18
N GLN A 159 -19.02 17.62 -9.86
CA GLN A 159 -20.23 17.98 -10.59
C GLN A 159 -20.52 17.08 -11.80
N LYS A 160 -19.51 16.40 -12.33
CA LYS A 160 -19.65 15.48 -13.47
C LYS A 160 -20.07 14.05 -13.07
N LYS A 161 -20.03 13.70 -11.78
CA LYS A 161 -20.50 12.42 -11.26
C LYS A 161 -21.35 12.69 -10.03
N PHE A 162 -22.64 12.52 -10.17
CA PHE A 162 -23.59 12.64 -9.09
C PHE A 162 -23.20 11.69 -7.95
N ARG A 163 -22.65 12.26 -6.91
CA ARG A 163 -22.61 11.67 -5.59
C ARG A 163 -23.55 12.48 -4.73
N ASP A 164 -24.05 11.89 -3.68
CA ASP A 164 -24.95 12.51 -2.69
C ASP A 164 -24.45 13.88 -2.21
N THR A 165 -25.36 14.71 -1.77
CA THR A 165 -25.10 16.08 -1.28
C THR A 165 -24.29 16.13 0.01
N ARG A 166 -24.14 15.02 0.71
CA ARG A 166 -23.34 14.88 1.94
C ARG A 166 -21.91 14.43 1.65
N PRO A 167 -20.94 14.74 2.53
CA PRO A 167 -19.61 14.16 2.44
C PRO A 167 -19.69 12.66 2.51
N LEU A 168 -18.97 11.97 1.62
CA LEU A 168 -18.79 10.54 1.73
C LEU A 168 -17.61 10.27 2.66
N LEU A 169 -17.86 9.42 3.62
CA LEU A 169 -16.79 8.73 4.35
C LEU A 169 -16.43 7.49 3.55
N ASP A 170 -15.18 7.42 3.16
CA ASP A 170 -14.68 6.32 2.33
C ASP A 170 -13.26 5.97 2.74
N LYS A 171 -12.68 5.01 2.06
CA LYS A 171 -11.32 4.54 2.22
C LYS A 171 -10.43 5.08 1.10
N TRP A 172 -9.15 5.16 1.36
CA TRP A 172 -8.13 5.32 0.35
C TRP A 172 -7.41 4.01 0.08
N THR A 173 -7.12 3.75 -1.17
CA THR A 173 -6.44 2.54 -1.62
C THR A 173 -4.92 2.70 -1.69
N PHE A 174 -4.40 3.86 -1.34
CA PHE A 174 -2.98 4.21 -1.35
C PHE A 174 -2.47 4.60 0.05
N SER A 175 -1.15 4.53 0.24
CA SER A 175 -0.50 4.92 1.49
C SER A 175 -0.39 6.45 1.61
N THR A 176 -0.54 6.94 2.83
CA THR A 176 -0.33 8.35 3.21
C THR A 176 0.46 8.41 4.51
N ASN A 177 0.81 9.59 4.98
CA ASN A 177 1.42 9.79 6.30
C ASN A 177 0.54 9.26 7.45
N GLY A 178 -0.76 9.08 7.23
CA GLY A 178 -1.68 8.43 8.15
C GLY A 178 -1.25 7.02 8.56
N VAL A 179 -0.49 6.31 7.72
CA VAL A 179 0.13 5.04 8.04
C VAL A 179 1.02 5.14 9.30
N ALA A 180 1.85 6.17 9.40
CA ALA A 180 2.69 6.39 10.59
C ALA A 180 1.84 6.91 11.75
N ILE A 181 1.00 7.91 11.52
CA ILE A 181 0.22 8.59 12.54
C ILE A 181 -0.77 7.62 13.21
N MET A 182 -1.71 7.08 12.44
CA MET A 182 -2.74 6.18 12.98
C MET A 182 -2.29 4.72 12.96
N GLY A 183 -1.70 4.27 11.85
CA GLY A 183 -1.36 2.86 11.69
C GLY A 183 -0.29 2.37 12.67
N ARG A 184 0.75 3.16 12.94
CA ARG A 184 1.84 2.77 13.85
C ARG A 184 1.65 3.32 15.26
N HIS A 185 1.23 4.59 15.38
CA HIS A 185 1.24 5.30 16.67
C HIS A 185 -0.15 5.47 17.29
N GLN A 186 -1.20 5.01 16.63
CA GLN A 186 -2.59 5.10 17.11
C GLN A 186 -3.02 6.55 17.45
N ILE A 187 -2.39 7.54 16.80
CA ILE A 187 -2.78 8.94 16.93
C ILE A 187 -3.99 9.17 16.01
N PRO A 188 -5.09 9.72 16.53
CA PRO A 188 -6.28 9.98 15.74
C PRO A 188 -5.96 10.76 14.46
N CYS A 189 -6.30 10.19 13.30
CA CYS A 189 -6.00 10.76 12.00
C CYS A 189 -7.20 10.60 11.08
N ILE A 190 -7.47 11.60 10.25
CA ILE A 190 -8.46 11.55 9.19
C ILE A 190 -7.87 12.20 7.95
N GLY A 191 -8.19 11.66 6.78
CA GLY A 191 -7.75 12.21 5.52
C GLY A 191 -8.80 13.15 4.92
N TYR A 192 -8.34 14.32 4.50
CA TYR A 192 -9.10 15.27 3.69
C TYR A 192 -8.14 16.13 2.87
N GLY A 193 -8.50 16.42 1.63
CA GLY A 193 -7.67 17.27 0.77
C GLY A 193 -8.42 17.74 -0.46
N PRO A 194 -7.89 18.78 -1.13
CA PRO A 194 -8.40 19.24 -2.42
C PRO A 194 -8.00 18.26 -3.53
N GLY A 195 -8.75 18.28 -4.64
CA GLY A 195 -8.47 17.47 -5.81
C GLY A 195 -9.33 16.19 -5.91
N SER A 196 -8.97 15.35 -6.85
CA SER A 196 -9.68 14.10 -7.13
C SER A 196 -8.73 12.92 -7.02
N GLU A 197 -9.04 11.98 -6.15
CA GLU A 197 -8.28 10.73 -5.99
C GLU A 197 -8.10 9.97 -7.32
N ALA A 198 -9.13 10.00 -8.16
CA ALA A 198 -9.10 9.33 -9.48
C ALA A 198 -8.05 9.91 -10.44
N GLN A 199 -7.48 11.07 -10.13
CA GLN A 199 -6.42 11.71 -10.93
C GLN A 199 -5.03 11.51 -10.35
N ALA A 200 -4.90 10.91 -9.17
CA ALA A 200 -3.60 10.66 -8.54
C ALA A 200 -2.67 9.88 -9.50
N HIS A 201 -1.49 10.44 -9.77
CA HIS A 201 -0.50 9.92 -10.73
C HIS A 201 -0.99 9.87 -12.20
N ALA A 202 -2.13 10.48 -12.52
CA ALA A 202 -2.63 10.55 -13.90
C ALA A 202 -1.93 11.68 -14.68
N PRO A 203 -1.78 11.54 -16.00
CA PRO A 203 -1.35 12.67 -16.84
C PRO A 203 -2.31 13.85 -16.68
N ASN A 204 -1.78 15.06 -16.58
CA ASN A 204 -2.55 16.29 -16.41
C ASN A 204 -3.40 16.31 -15.11
N GLU A 205 -2.90 15.74 -14.04
CA GLU A 205 -3.50 15.87 -12.71
C GLU A 205 -3.69 17.35 -12.35
N ILE A 206 -4.89 17.72 -11.92
CA ILE A 206 -5.26 19.09 -11.58
C ILE A 206 -5.90 19.16 -10.19
N THR A 207 -5.74 20.31 -9.55
CA THR A 207 -6.49 20.70 -8.37
C THR A 207 -7.19 22.02 -8.63
N TRP A 208 -8.49 22.10 -8.35
CA TRP A 208 -9.26 23.32 -8.52
C TRP A 208 -8.93 24.34 -7.41
N LYS A 209 -8.77 25.60 -7.78
CA LYS A 209 -8.46 26.68 -6.81
C LYS A 209 -9.51 26.81 -5.72
N GLU A 210 -10.78 26.60 -6.06
CA GLU A 210 -11.90 26.61 -5.11
C GLU A 210 -11.75 25.50 -4.06
N ASP A 211 -11.34 24.31 -4.46
CA ASP A 211 -11.12 23.20 -3.53
C ASP A 211 -10.02 23.50 -2.51
N LEU A 212 -8.98 24.25 -2.92
CA LEU A 212 -7.93 24.73 -2.00
C LEU A 212 -8.50 25.66 -0.94
N VAL A 213 -9.37 26.62 -1.33
CA VAL A 213 -10.01 27.55 -0.40
C VAL A 213 -10.95 26.81 0.55
N HIS A 214 -11.72 25.86 0.03
CA HIS A 214 -12.64 25.06 0.84
C HIS A 214 -11.90 24.18 1.85
N ALA A 215 -10.82 23.54 1.43
CA ALA A 215 -9.98 22.73 2.32
C ALA A 215 -9.36 23.60 3.43
N ALA A 216 -8.84 24.78 3.10
CA ALA A 216 -8.28 25.71 4.06
C ALA A 216 -9.35 26.19 5.07
N ALA A 217 -10.55 26.53 4.61
CA ALA A 217 -11.65 26.95 5.48
C ALA A 217 -12.03 25.84 6.48
N LEU A 218 -12.11 24.58 6.00
CA LEU A 218 -12.42 23.44 6.86
C LEU A 218 -11.30 23.20 7.89
N TYR A 219 -10.04 23.26 7.48
CA TYR A 219 -8.90 23.12 8.41
C TYR A 219 -8.88 24.20 9.49
N CYS A 220 -9.33 25.43 9.20
CA CYS A 220 -9.40 26.51 10.20
C CYS A 220 -10.39 26.22 11.34
N VAL A 221 -11.52 25.57 11.06
CA VAL A 221 -12.56 25.30 12.07
C VAL A 221 -12.37 23.95 12.77
N LEU A 222 -11.68 23.02 12.13
CA LEU A 222 -11.56 21.63 12.59
C LEU A 222 -10.98 21.49 14.01
N PRO A 223 -9.91 22.19 14.44
CA PRO A 223 -9.36 22.04 15.78
C PRO A 223 -10.35 22.36 16.89
N ALA A 224 -11.16 23.43 16.70
CA ALA A 224 -12.19 23.81 17.67
C ALA A 224 -13.30 22.76 17.75
N LEU A 225 -13.77 22.29 16.60
CA LEU A 225 -14.82 21.26 16.51
C LEU A 225 -14.35 19.91 17.05
N TYR A 226 -13.09 19.56 16.83
CA TYR A 226 -12.52 18.35 17.40
C TYR A 226 -12.46 18.40 18.93
N LYS A 227 -12.04 19.55 19.50
CA LYS A 227 -12.06 19.75 20.95
C LYS A 227 -13.47 19.66 21.54
N GLU A 228 -14.51 20.08 20.82
CA GLU A 228 -15.91 19.88 21.23
C GLU A 228 -16.29 18.39 21.16
N ALA A 229 -15.94 17.74 20.05
CA ALA A 229 -16.28 16.32 19.83
C ALA A 229 -15.62 15.36 20.85
N LEU A 230 -14.49 15.74 21.43
CA LEU A 230 -13.86 14.98 22.52
C LEU A 230 -14.60 15.05 23.85
N LYS A 231 -15.52 16.01 24.03
CA LYS A 231 -16.29 16.19 25.27
C LYS A 231 -17.68 15.53 25.21
N ALA A 232 -18.10 15.17 24.02
CA ALA A 232 -19.38 14.53 23.74
C ALA A 232 -19.24 13.00 23.62
#